data_5d24442936939307b4513bc752190227
#
_entry.id   5d24442936939307b4513bc752190227
#
_cell.length_a   1.000
_cell.length_b   1.000
_cell.length_c   1.000
_cell.angle_alpha   90.00
_cell.angle_beta   90.00
_cell.angle_gamma   90.00
#
_symmetry.space_group_name_H-M   'P 1'
#
loop_
_entity.id
_entity.type
_entity.pdbx_description
1 polymer ?
#
loop_
_entity_poly.entity_id
_entity_poly.type
_entity_poly.pdbx_seq_one_letter_code
_entity_poly.pdbx_strand_id
1 'polypeptide(L)'
;MSQYFDMNRRRFLKTSAAAGALVMGTYFMGAASRVLAGVLAQPANDTRQANLFVALRPDGVVEVTCHRSEMGQQIRTAIAQIVADEMEADWNMVKVIQGKGDPKYGDQNTDGSRSIRYNMQRLREMGASVRYMMQHAAAARWGVAPDTCSAVQHKVTHTSGKTLSYKELVADALTFTPPVSEEIPLKDKSEWRYINTGMAHIDLHDIVTGKATFAADVRTPSALVAVILRPPVVGGTIKNVDSAAAKAIKGVVDVVEIPAPKGALQFQPKGGVAVIANNTWAAWQGRKALKVEWNDGANGSYNSDAFKQQLLDTVNSPQSHVREKGDALARLNNADDKLMADYYVPHLAQAPMEPPCATALFSNGAVEIWAATQNPQADMATVAAMLGIEQDKVTVNVTLLGGGFGRKSKPDFSAEAAY
;
A
#
# COMPACT_ATOMS: atom_id res chain seq x y z
N MET A 1 11.90 20.79 5.76
CA MET A 1 10.77 21.65 5.41
C MET A 1 9.91 20.90 4.40
N SER A 2 8.80 20.35 4.85
CA SER A 2 7.83 19.65 4.01
C SER A 2 7.02 20.70 3.25
N GLN A 3 7.24 20.85 1.95
CA GLN A 3 6.29 21.53 1.09
C GLN A 3 5.04 20.67 1.00
N TYR A 4 4.05 20.96 1.82
CA TYR A 4 2.68 20.52 1.59
C TYR A 4 2.21 21.21 0.31
N PHE A 5 2.06 20.44 -0.77
CA PHE A 5 1.34 20.91 -1.94
C PHE A 5 -0.12 21.10 -1.56
N ASP A 6 -0.49 22.33 -1.32
CA ASP A 6 -1.89 22.74 -1.23
C ASP A 6 -2.47 22.73 -2.66
N MET A 7 -2.86 21.53 -3.08
CA MET A 7 -3.62 21.37 -4.32
C MET A 7 -5.07 21.68 -4.01
N ASN A 8 -5.54 22.86 -4.40
CA ASN A 8 -6.96 23.16 -4.33
C ASN A 8 -7.76 22.18 -5.21
N ARG A 9 -9.03 21.92 -4.83
CA ARG A 9 -9.94 20.97 -5.49
C ARG A 9 -9.93 21.06 -7.03
N ARG A 10 -9.84 22.25 -7.60
CA ARG A 10 -9.80 22.46 -9.05
C ARG A 10 -8.50 21.99 -9.72
N ARG A 11 -7.39 22.05 -9.04
CA ARG A 11 -6.09 21.60 -9.56
C ARG A 11 -5.93 20.09 -9.38
N PHE A 12 -6.48 19.54 -8.28
CA PHE A 12 -6.60 18.10 -8.08
C PHE A 12 -7.49 17.47 -9.14
N LEU A 13 -8.65 18.05 -9.45
CA LEU A 13 -9.53 17.61 -10.52
C LEU A 13 -8.92 17.74 -11.91
N LYS A 14 -8.10 18.78 -12.18
CA LYS A 14 -7.40 18.91 -13.47
C LYS A 14 -6.22 17.96 -13.61
N THR A 15 -5.48 17.63 -12.54
CA THR A 15 -4.40 16.61 -12.56
C THR A 15 -4.95 15.20 -12.41
N SER A 16 -6.03 15.01 -11.67
CA SER A 16 -6.76 13.73 -11.64
C SER A 16 -7.57 13.53 -12.92
N ALA A 17 -8.05 14.59 -13.56
CA ALA A 17 -8.62 14.49 -14.90
C ALA A 17 -7.55 14.21 -15.97
N ALA A 18 -6.30 14.64 -15.81
CA ALA A 18 -5.21 14.24 -16.72
C ALA A 18 -4.71 12.82 -16.44
N ALA A 19 -4.60 12.39 -15.20
CA ALA A 19 -4.25 11.01 -14.83
C ALA A 19 -5.49 10.09 -14.73
N GLY A 20 -6.63 10.58 -14.33
CA GLY A 20 -7.89 9.87 -14.32
C GLY A 20 -8.68 10.00 -15.63
N ALA A 21 -8.37 11.00 -16.48
CA ALA A 21 -8.83 11.00 -17.86
C ALA A 21 -8.18 9.88 -18.67
N LEU A 22 -7.05 9.30 -18.24
CA LEU A 22 -6.58 8.07 -18.89
C LEU A 22 -7.44 6.86 -18.49
N VAL A 23 -8.07 6.84 -17.33
CA VAL A 23 -8.92 5.72 -16.86
C VAL A 23 -10.41 6.02 -17.01
N MET A 24 -10.85 7.28 -16.84
CA MET A 24 -12.22 7.69 -17.17
C MET A 24 -12.35 8.32 -18.56
N GLY A 25 -11.32 8.94 -19.12
CA GLY A 25 -11.32 9.57 -20.45
C GLY A 25 -11.28 8.61 -21.63
N THR A 26 -11.02 7.31 -21.42
CA THR A 26 -11.19 6.30 -22.46
C THR A 26 -12.65 6.03 -22.79
N TYR A 27 -13.57 6.54 -21.99
CA TYR A 27 -15.00 6.53 -22.32
C TYR A 27 -15.46 7.76 -23.12
N PHE A 28 -14.65 8.81 -23.25
CA PHE A 28 -15.09 10.09 -23.82
C PHE A 28 -14.52 10.48 -25.19
N MET A 29 -13.63 9.68 -25.82
CA MET A 29 -13.10 10.03 -27.12
C MET A 29 -13.07 8.84 -28.11
N GLY A 30 -13.98 8.86 -29.03
CA GLY A 30 -14.22 7.81 -30.04
C GLY A 30 -13.12 7.57 -31.08
N ALA A 31 -11.90 8.10 -30.93
CA ALA A 31 -10.76 7.81 -31.79
C ALA A 31 -9.57 7.15 -31.07
N ALA A 32 -9.50 7.23 -29.73
CA ALA A 32 -8.47 6.56 -28.92
C ALA A 32 -8.85 5.12 -28.53
N SER A 33 -10.09 4.72 -28.76
CA SER A 33 -10.63 3.41 -28.39
C SER A 33 -9.93 2.21 -29.04
N ARG A 34 -9.24 2.40 -30.16
CA ARG A 34 -8.59 1.29 -30.87
C ARG A 34 -7.23 0.88 -30.27
N VAL A 35 -6.54 1.77 -29.60
CA VAL A 35 -5.25 1.46 -28.95
C VAL A 35 -5.48 0.82 -27.58
N LEU A 36 -6.56 1.20 -26.88
CA LEU A 36 -6.92 0.62 -25.58
C LEU A 36 -7.64 -0.73 -25.68
N ALA A 37 -8.37 -0.98 -26.79
CA ALA A 37 -8.98 -2.29 -27.05
C ALA A 37 -7.93 -3.41 -27.16
N GLY A 38 -6.69 -3.10 -27.57
CA GLY A 38 -5.57 -4.04 -27.60
C GLY A 38 -4.97 -4.35 -26.21
N VAL A 39 -5.12 -3.44 -25.25
CA VAL A 39 -4.62 -3.61 -23.87
C VAL A 39 -5.67 -4.26 -22.96
N LEU A 40 -6.94 -4.24 -23.34
CA LEU A 40 -8.06 -4.83 -22.61
C LEU A 40 -8.48 -6.22 -23.14
N ALA A 41 -7.73 -6.83 -24.04
CA ALA A 41 -7.89 -8.23 -24.41
C ALA A 41 -7.45 -9.09 -23.22
N GLN A 42 -8.36 -9.36 -22.30
CA GLN A 42 -8.15 -10.20 -21.13
C GLN A 42 -8.28 -11.69 -21.52
N PRO A 43 -7.47 -12.57 -20.89
CA PRO A 43 -7.60 -14.01 -21.10
C PRO A 43 -8.88 -14.57 -20.47
N ALA A 44 -9.23 -15.78 -20.81
CA ALA A 44 -10.47 -16.53 -20.66
C ALA A 44 -11.25 -16.58 -19.33
N ASN A 45 -10.97 -15.70 -18.37
CA ASN A 45 -11.78 -15.47 -17.17
C ASN A 45 -12.49 -14.11 -17.21
N ASP A 46 -13.11 -13.76 -18.25
CA ASP A 46 -13.99 -12.62 -18.60
C ASP A 46 -14.39 -11.63 -17.46
N THR A 47 -13.46 -11.36 -16.55
CA THR A 47 -13.60 -10.34 -15.50
C THR A 47 -13.44 -8.97 -16.14
N ARG A 48 -14.44 -8.10 -16.03
CA ARG A 48 -14.45 -6.78 -16.67
C ARG A 48 -14.39 -5.66 -15.64
N GLN A 49 -13.54 -4.69 -15.91
CA GLN A 49 -13.35 -3.53 -15.06
C GLN A 49 -14.54 -2.56 -15.21
N ALA A 50 -15.29 -2.34 -14.12
CA ALA A 50 -16.38 -1.38 -14.04
C ALA A 50 -15.86 0.04 -13.74
N ASN A 51 -14.89 0.14 -12.82
CA ASN A 51 -14.18 1.39 -12.49
C ASN A 51 -12.80 1.08 -11.88
N LEU A 52 -12.09 2.09 -11.38
CA LEU A 52 -10.73 1.92 -10.84
C LEU A 52 -10.60 0.87 -9.74
N PHE A 53 -11.63 0.71 -8.90
CA PHE A 53 -11.60 -0.16 -7.73
C PHE A 53 -12.48 -1.40 -7.85
N VAL A 54 -13.37 -1.46 -8.84
CA VAL A 54 -14.36 -2.53 -8.94
C VAL A 54 -14.28 -3.20 -10.31
N ALA A 55 -14.14 -4.50 -10.30
CA ALA A 55 -14.31 -5.35 -11.47
C ALA A 55 -15.46 -6.34 -11.24
N LEU A 56 -16.16 -6.70 -12.31
CA LEU A 56 -17.31 -7.58 -12.30
C LEU A 56 -17.00 -8.84 -13.08
N ARG A 57 -17.28 -9.98 -12.48
CA ARG A 57 -17.15 -11.28 -13.14
C ARG A 57 -18.48 -11.72 -13.75
N PRO A 58 -18.45 -12.51 -14.83
CA PRO A 58 -19.68 -13.04 -15.45
C PRO A 58 -20.55 -13.89 -14.51
N ASP A 59 -19.97 -14.48 -13.46
CA ASP A 59 -20.68 -15.23 -12.43
C ASP A 59 -21.35 -14.34 -11.37
N GLY A 60 -21.21 -13.02 -11.49
CA GLY A 60 -21.75 -12.02 -10.57
C GLY A 60 -20.79 -11.64 -9.45
N VAL A 61 -19.65 -12.31 -9.29
CA VAL A 61 -18.66 -11.94 -8.26
C VAL A 61 -18.13 -10.54 -8.51
N VAL A 62 -18.07 -9.77 -7.44
CA VAL A 62 -17.52 -8.42 -7.39
C VAL A 62 -16.08 -8.47 -6.86
N GLU A 63 -15.13 -8.07 -7.67
CA GLU A 63 -13.74 -7.93 -7.24
C GLU A 63 -13.46 -6.48 -6.86
N VAL A 64 -13.12 -6.27 -5.58
CA VAL A 64 -12.78 -4.95 -5.03
C VAL A 64 -11.28 -4.84 -4.88
N THR A 65 -10.66 -3.88 -5.55
CA THR A 65 -9.23 -3.64 -5.45
C THR A 65 -8.90 -2.87 -4.17
N CYS A 66 -8.14 -3.49 -3.27
CA CYS A 66 -7.53 -2.82 -2.13
C CYS A 66 -6.18 -2.22 -2.54
N HIS A 67 -6.09 -0.91 -2.58
CA HIS A 67 -4.86 -0.19 -2.93
C HIS A 67 -3.96 0.12 -1.72
N ARG A 68 -4.37 -0.30 -0.52
CA ARG A 68 -3.65 -0.15 0.74
C ARG A 68 -3.10 -1.48 1.20
N SER A 69 -2.10 -1.44 2.07
CA SER A 69 -1.42 -2.64 2.55
C SER A 69 -2.07 -3.19 3.81
N GLU A 70 -2.31 -4.48 3.84
CA GLU A 70 -2.85 -5.20 5.00
C GLU A 70 -1.70 -5.65 5.91
N MET A 71 -1.74 -5.22 7.16
CA MET A 71 -0.73 -5.55 8.17
C MET A 71 -1.35 -5.96 9.52
N GLY A 72 -2.61 -6.41 9.48
CA GLY A 72 -3.39 -6.87 10.62
C GLY A 72 -4.46 -5.86 11.09
N GLN A 73 -4.59 -4.69 10.43
CA GLN A 73 -5.56 -3.65 10.77
C GLN A 73 -6.89 -3.77 9.99
N GLN A 74 -7.07 -4.82 9.19
CA GLN A 74 -8.28 -5.13 8.42
C GLN A 74 -8.65 -4.09 7.34
N ILE A 75 -7.66 -3.43 6.75
CA ILE A 75 -7.93 -2.44 5.69
C ILE A 75 -8.57 -3.07 4.45
N ARG A 76 -8.22 -4.31 4.12
CA ARG A 76 -8.80 -5.04 3.00
C ARG A 76 -10.29 -5.28 3.22
N THR A 77 -10.68 -5.67 4.43
CA THR A 77 -12.08 -5.81 4.83
C THR A 77 -12.80 -4.46 4.79
N ALA A 78 -12.20 -3.42 5.38
CA ALA A 78 -12.83 -2.10 5.47
C ALA A 78 -13.09 -1.44 4.10
N ILE A 79 -12.15 -1.55 3.16
CA ILE A 79 -12.34 -1.05 1.78
C ILE A 79 -13.47 -1.82 1.09
N ALA A 80 -13.49 -3.15 1.23
CA ALA A 80 -14.55 -3.96 0.66
C ALA A 80 -15.93 -3.64 1.25
N GLN A 81 -16.02 -3.40 2.58
CA GLN A 81 -17.26 -3.00 3.24
C GLN A 81 -17.84 -1.72 2.65
N ILE A 82 -17.01 -0.70 2.45
CA ILE A 82 -17.46 0.61 1.93
C ILE A 82 -17.99 0.46 0.51
N VAL A 83 -17.28 -0.23 -0.36
CA VAL A 83 -17.69 -0.42 -1.76
C VAL A 83 -18.91 -1.31 -1.86
N ALA A 84 -18.94 -2.43 -1.13
CA ALA A 84 -20.03 -3.39 -1.15
C ALA A 84 -21.34 -2.79 -0.59
N ASP A 85 -21.23 -1.93 0.43
CA ASP A 85 -22.38 -1.26 1.02
C ASP A 85 -23.07 -0.34 0.00
N GLU A 86 -22.32 0.58 -0.59
CA GLU A 86 -22.85 1.51 -1.59
C GLU A 86 -23.35 0.82 -2.87
N MET A 87 -22.72 -0.29 -3.20
CA MET A 87 -23.06 -1.10 -4.37
C MET A 87 -24.28 -2.00 -4.11
N GLU A 88 -24.75 -2.15 -2.87
CA GLU A 88 -25.74 -3.15 -2.49
C GLU A 88 -25.34 -4.60 -2.84
N ALA A 89 -24.04 -4.90 -2.78
CA ALA A 89 -23.53 -6.24 -3.06
C ALA A 89 -23.85 -7.22 -1.93
N ASP A 90 -24.04 -8.51 -2.25
CA ASP A 90 -23.97 -9.59 -1.26
C ASP A 90 -22.52 -9.80 -0.85
N TRP A 91 -22.23 -9.75 0.46
CA TRP A 91 -20.87 -9.94 0.99
C TRP A 91 -20.22 -11.25 0.56
N ASN A 92 -21.00 -12.31 0.42
CA ASN A 92 -20.51 -13.61 -0.04
C ASN A 92 -20.07 -13.61 -1.51
N MET A 93 -20.50 -12.61 -2.27
CA MET A 93 -20.13 -12.41 -3.67
C MET A 93 -19.00 -11.39 -3.84
N VAL A 94 -18.39 -10.91 -2.74
CA VAL A 94 -17.30 -9.94 -2.76
C VAL A 94 -15.96 -10.66 -2.59
N LYS A 95 -14.99 -10.35 -3.45
CA LYS A 95 -13.58 -10.74 -3.33
C LYS A 95 -12.69 -9.52 -3.29
N VAL A 96 -11.64 -9.58 -2.49
CA VAL A 96 -10.66 -8.49 -2.42
C VAL A 96 -9.41 -8.87 -3.19
N ILE A 97 -9.05 -8.03 -4.14
CA ILE A 97 -7.81 -8.14 -4.91
C ILE A 97 -6.81 -7.11 -4.39
N GLN A 98 -5.58 -7.53 -4.12
CA GLN A 98 -4.53 -6.59 -3.72
C GLN A 98 -4.04 -5.79 -4.92
N GLY A 99 -4.09 -4.46 -4.83
CA GLY A 99 -3.54 -3.56 -5.84
C GLY A 99 -2.01 -3.60 -5.84
N LYS A 100 -1.42 -3.65 -7.02
CA LYS A 100 0.02 -3.46 -7.22
C LYS A 100 0.42 -2.00 -6.99
N GLY A 101 1.71 -1.72 -6.87
CA GLY A 101 2.22 -0.36 -6.94
C GLY A 101 1.86 0.28 -8.28
N ASP A 102 1.01 1.34 -8.27
CA ASP A 102 0.55 1.99 -9.49
C ASP A 102 0.04 3.41 -9.16
N PRO A 103 0.58 4.45 -9.81
CA PRO A 103 0.15 5.84 -9.60
C PRO A 103 -1.33 6.11 -9.84
N LYS A 104 -2.02 5.28 -10.63
CA LYS A 104 -3.46 5.43 -10.90
C LYS A 104 -4.32 5.40 -9.63
N TYR A 105 -3.89 4.70 -8.58
CA TYR A 105 -4.61 4.63 -7.31
C TYR A 105 -4.46 5.89 -6.44
N GLY A 106 -3.58 6.83 -6.81
CA GLY A 106 -3.20 7.96 -5.96
C GLY A 106 -2.19 7.52 -4.89
N ASP A 107 -2.20 8.16 -3.72
CA ASP A 107 -1.30 7.81 -2.61
C ASP A 107 -1.63 6.41 -2.06
N GLN A 108 -0.69 5.48 -2.19
CA GLN A 108 -0.80 4.11 -1.66
C GLN A 108 -0.07 3.92 -0.32
N ASN A 109 0.60 4.95 0.21
CA ASN A 109 1.31 4.81 1.47
C ASN A 109 0.35 4.58 2.65
N THR A 110 0.44 3.40 3.25
CA THR A 110 -0.42 2.97 4.37
C THR A 110 0.18 3.42 5.69
N ASP A 111 -0.07 4.66 6.06
CA ASP A 111 0.40 5.28 7.30
C ASP A 111 -0.59 6.34 7.82
N GLY A 112 -0.29 6.94 8.98
CA GLY A 112 -0.96 8.13 9.51
C GLY A 112 -2.48 8.02 9.66
N SER A 113 -3.05 6.83 9.74
CA SER A 113 -4.51 6.57 9.80
C SER A 113 -5.28 7.21 8.63
N ARG A 114 -4.67 7.28 7.44
CA ARG A 114 -5.23 7.98 6.27
C ARG A 114 -6.04 7.08 5.36
N SER A 115 -5.90 5.75 5.46
CA SER A 115 -6.44 4.80 4.49
C SER A 115 -7.95 4.93 4.29
N ILE A 116 -8.73 5.02 5.36
CA ILE A 116 -10.19 5.25 5.27
C ILE A 116 -10.50 6.75 5.24
N ARG A 117 -9.90 7.54 6.14
CA ARG A 117 -10.22 8.96 6.28
C ARG A 117 -10.14 9.75 4.96
N TYR A 118 -9.18 9.43 4.08
CA TYR A 118 -8.99 10.13 2.81
C TYR A 118 -9.68 9.44 1.63
N ASN A 119 -10.09 8.19 1.78
CA ASN A 119 -10.67 7.44 0.67
C ASN A 119 -12.15 7.09 0.87
N MET A 120 -12.75 7.35 2.05
CA MET A 120 -14.12 6.97 2.35
C MET A 120 -15.11 7.44 1.29
N GLN A 121 -15.08 8.73 0.96
CA GLN A 121 -15.96 9.32 -0.02
C GLN A 121 -15.75 8.70 -1.40
N ARG A 122 -14.51 8.62 -1.86
CA ARG A 122 -14.15 8.06 -3.17
C ARG A 122 -14.58 6.59 -3.31
N LEU A 123 -14.40 5.78 -2.26
CA LEU A 123 -14.79 4.37 -2.28
C LEU A 123 -16.32 4.21 -2.32
N ARG A 124 -17.05 5.05 -1.60
CA ARG A 124 -18.51 5.11 -1.67
C ARG A 124 -18.98 5.45 -3.10
N GLU A 125 -18.41 6.49 -3.70
CA GLU A 125 -18.71 6.89 -5.08
C GLU A 125 -18.45 5.77 -6.10
N MET A 126 -17.36 5.01 -5.91
CA MET A 126 -17.06 3.86 -6.78
C MET A 126 -18.11 2.73 -6.62
N GLY A 127 -18.56 2.46 -5.41
CA GLY A 127 -19.64 1.50 -5.17
C GLY A 127 -20.98 1.98 -5.78
N ALA A 128 -21.33 3.25 -5.55
CA ALA A 128 -22.55 3.86 -6.05
C ALA A 128 -22.60 3.90 -7.59
N SER A 129 -21.45 4.14 -8.26
CA SER A 129 -21.36 4.12 -9.72
C SER A 129 -21.74 2.75 -10.30
N VAL A 130 -21.32 1.66 -9.67
CA VAL A 130 -21.68 0.31 -10.11
C VAL A 130 -23.16 0.02 -9.83
N ARG A 131 -23.69 0.44 -8.67
CA ARG A 131 -25.12 0.37 -8.38
C ARG A 131 -25.94 1.07 -9.47
N TYR A 132 -25.54 2.27 -9.85
CA TYR A 132 -26.15 3.03 -10.96
C TYR A 132 -26.16 2.22 -12.27
N MET A 133 -25.02 1.65 -12.66
CA MET A 133 -24.91 0.85 -13.88
C MET A 133 -25.85 -0.35 -13.85
N MET A 134 -25.97 -1.06 -12.72
CA MET A 134 -26.86 -2.21 -12.55
C MET A 134 -28.34 -1.80 -12.66
N GLN A 135 -28.74 -0.68 -12.03
CA GLN A 135 -30.11 -0.17 -12.10
C GLN A 135 -30.48 0.23 -13.53
N HIS A 136 -29.60 0.91 -14.25
CA HIS A 136 -29.85 1.31 -15.63
C HIS A 136 -29.91 0.11 -16.58
N ALA A 137 -29.07 -0.90 -16.39
CA ALA A 137 -29.12 -2.14 -17.15
C ALA A 137 -30.45 -2.87 -16.95
N ALA A 138 -30.93 -2.98 -15.72
CA ALA A 138 -32.20 -3.61 -15.43
C ALA A 138 -33.39 -2.80 -16.02
N ALA A 139 -33.35 -1.49 -15.87
CA ALA A 139 -34.36 -0.60 -16.42
C ALA A 139 -34.47 -0.72 -17.97
N ALA A 140 -33.32 -0.74 -18.65
CA ALA A 140 -33.26 -0.93 -20.08
C ALA A 140 -33.85 -2.29 -20.53
N ARG A 141 -33.52 -3.37 -19.80
CA ARG A 141 -34.09 -4.71 -20.10
C ARG A 141 -35.60 -4.78 -19.92
N TRP A 142 -36.13 -4.02 -18.97
CA TRP A 142 -37.58 -3.98 -18.71
C TRP A 142 -38.32 -2.91 -19.49
N GLY A 143 -37.61 -1.99 -20.15
CA GLY A 143 -38.22 -0.84 -20.85
C GLY A 143 -38.90 0.13 -19.91
N VAL A 144 -38.30 0.37 -18.72
CA VAL A 144 -38.87 1.25 -17.65
C VAL A 144 -37.89 2.37 -17.29
N ALA A 145 -38.35 3.35 -16.56
CA ALA A 145 -37.49 4.44 -16.06
C ALA A 145 -36.56 3.92 -14.93
N PRO A 146 -35.28 4.29 -14.92
CA PRO A 146 -34.29 3.79 -13.93
C PRO A 146 -34.63 4.11 -12.47
N ASP A 147 -35.30 5.24 -12.20
CA ASP A 147 -35.75 5.67 -10.89
C ASP A 147 -36.85 4.77 -10.27
N THR A 148 -37.50 3.94 -11.09
CA THR A 148 -38.44 2.89 -10.62
C THR A 148 -37.74 1.59 -10.22
N CYS A 149 -36.43 1.53 -10.36
CA CYS A 149 -35.57 0.37 -10.06
C CYS A 149 -34.72 0.60 -8.82
N SER A 150 -34.74 -0.33 -7.89
CA SER A 150 -33.92 -0.28 -6.67
C SER A 150 -32.96 -1.47 -6.60
N ALA A 151 -31.71 -1.20 -6.28
CA ALA A 151 -30.71 -2.26 -6.01
C ALA A 151 -30.77 -2.64 -4.53
N VAL A 152 -30.89 -3.93 -4.24
CA VAL A 152 -30.90 -4.48 -2.87
C VAL A 152 -30.32 -5.88 -2.89
N GLN A 153 -29.35 -6.15 -2.01
CA GLN A 153 -28.77 -7.48 -1.81
C GLN A 153 -28.40 -8.21 -3.11
N HIS A 154 -27.58 -7.56 -3.93
CA HIS A 154 -27.04 -8.14 -5.17
C HIS A 154 -28.08 -8.39 -6.27
N LYS A 155 -29.23 -7.70 -6.20
CA LYS A 155 -30.32 -7.75 -7.18
C LYS A 155 -30.84 -6.36 -7.46
N VAL A 156 -31.41 -6.17 -8.63
CA VAL A 156 -32.22 -4.99 -8.94
C VAL A 156 -33.69 -5.40 -9.00
N THR A 157 -34.53 -4.64 -8.33
CA THR A 157 -36.00 -4.86 -8.26
C THR A 157 -36.68 -3.65 -8.81
N HIS A 158 -37.68 -3.86 -9.70
CA HIS A 158 -38.59 -2.84 -10.18
C HIS A 158 -39.82 -2.77 -9.29
N THR A 159 -40.49 -1.64 -9.21
CA THR A 159 -41.69 -1.42 -8.41
C THR A 159 -42.84 -2.40 -8.72
N SER A 160 -42.87 -3.01 -9.92
CA SER A 160 -43.81 -4.09 -10.28
C SER A 160 -43.47 -5.46 -9.69
N GLY A 161 -42.39 -5.60 -8.94
CA GLY A 161 -41.93 -6.86 -8.36
C GLY A 161 -41.00 -7.69 -9.25
N LYS A 162 -40.69 -7.28 -10.50
CA LYS A 162 -39.69 -7.93 -11.34
C LYS A 162 -38.30 -7.77 -10.70
N THR A 163 -37.48 -8.82 -10.77
CA THR A 163 -36.13 -8.82 -10.23
C THR A 163 -35.12 -9.38 -11.22
N LEU A 164 -33.88 -8.86 -11.22
CA LEU A 164 -32.71 -9.42 -11.90
C LEU A 164 -31.52 -9.42 -10.94
N SER A 165 -30.75 -10.50 -10.93
CA SER A 165 -29.52 -10.58 -10.17
C SER A 165 -28.39 -9.79 -10.85
N TYR A 166 -27.38 -9.41 -10.10
CA TYR A 166 -26.19 -8.78 -10.69
C TYR A 166 -25.52 -9.67 -11.73
N LYS A 167 -25.49 -11.00 -11.49
CA LYS A 167 -24.98 -11.96 -12.49
C LYS A 167 -25.68 -11.81 -13.86
N GLU A 168 -26.98 -11.65 -13.86
CA GLU A 168 -27.76 -11.48 -15.11
C GLU A 168 -27.52 -10.12 -15.77
N LEU A 169 -27.09 -9.12 -14.99
CA LEU A 169 -26.93 -7.73 -15.44
C LEU A 169 -25.52 -7.34 -15.82
N VAL A 170 -24.48 -8.09 -15.41
CA VAL A 170 -23.06 -7.70 -15.59
C VAL A 170 -22.75 -7.27 -17.02
N ALA A 171 -23.15 -8.04 -18.01
CA ALA A 171 -22.81 -7.76 -19.42
C ALA A 171 -23.44 -6.45 -19.89
N ASP A 172 -24.69 -6.20 -19.53
CA ASP A 172 -25.42 -4.99 -19.92
C ASP A 172 -24.98 -3.79 -19.10
N ALA A 173 -24.74 -3.97 -17.78
CA ALA A 173 -24.31 -2.90 -16.90
C ALA A 173 -23.03 -2.23 -17.39
N LEU A 174 -22.08 -3.00 -17.92
CA LEU A 174 -20.81 -2.49 -18.45
C LEU A 174 -20.95 -1.71 -19.78
N THR A 175 -22.14 -1.64 -20.36
CA THR A 175 -22.43 -0.78 -21.51
C THR A 175 -22.88 0.64 -21.07
N PHE A 176 -23.19 0.84 -19.80
CA PHE A 176 -23.59 2.13 -19.27
C PHE A 176 -22.39 2.87 -18.70
N THR A 177 -22.28 4.14 -19.05
CA THR A 177 -21.32 5.06 -18.42
C THR A 177 -22.02 5.80 -17.29
N PRO A 178 -21.59 5.66 -16.04
CA PRO A 178 -22.17 6.45 -14.96
C PRO A 178 -21.86 7.94 -15.15
N PRO A 179 -22.70 8.85 -14.69
CA PRO A 179 -22.38 10.27 -14.65
C PRO A 179 -21.19 10.52 -13.72
N VAL A 180 -20.74 11.77 -13.64
CA VAL A 180 -19.70 12.12 -12.64
C VAL A 180 -20.16 11.71 -11.25
N SER A 181 -19.24 11.20 -10.43
CA SER A 181 -19.57 10.57 -9.15
C SER A 181 -20.37 11.46 -8.20
N GLU A 182 -20.20 12.78 -8.31
CA GLU A 182 -20.92 13.80 -7.51
C GLU A 182 -22.43 13.87 -7.81
N GLU A 183 -22.86 13.37 -8.96
CA GLU A 183 -24.26 13.34 -9.38
C GLU A 183 -24.99 12.06 -8.95
N ILE A 184 -24.25 11.03 -8.50
CA ILE A 184 -24.84 9.77 -8.08
C ILE A 184 -25.17 9.83 -6.59
N PRO A 185 -26.45 9.65 -6.20
CA PRO A 185 -26.84 9.67 -4.79
C PRO A 185 -26.13 8.58 -4.00
N LEU A 186 -25.48 8.97 -2.90
CA LEU A 186 -24.93 8.03 -1.93
C LEU A 186 -26.01 7.64 -0.92
N LYS A 187 -25.91 6.44 -0.37
CA LYS A 187 -26.80 5.96 0.70
C LYS A 187 -26.69 6.84 1.95
N ASP A 188 -27.79 7.05 2.62
CA ASP A 188 -27.76 7.63 3.96
C ASP A 188 -27.16 6.65 4.98
N LYS A 189 -26.69 7.17 6.10
CA LYS A 189 -26.09 6.34 7.15
C LYS A 189 -27.05 5.30 7.72
N SER A 190 -28.34 5.58 7.72
CA SER A 190 -29.41 4.68 8.14
C SER A 190 -29.60 3.48 7.20
N GLU A 191 -29.10 3.58 5.95
CA GLU A 191 -29.20 2.54 4.94
C GLU A 191 -27.95 1.65 4.88
N TRP A 192 -26.91 1.96 5.69
CA TRP A 192 -25.69 1.17 5.73
C TRP A 192 -25.94 -0.22 6.32
N ARG A 193 -25.46 -1.22 5.62
CA ARG A 193 -25.59 -2.63 6.00
C ARG A 193 -24.28 -3.23 6.53
N TYR A 194 -23.17 -2.81 5.98
CA TYR A 194 -21.82 -3.32 6.31
C TYR A 194 -20.98 -2.28 7.03
N ILE A 195 -21.06 -1.02 6.65
CA ILE A 195 -20.33 0.07 7.30
C ILE A 195 -20.80 0.18 8.76
N ASN A 196 -19.87 0.32 9.70
CA ASN A 196 -20.09 0.32 11.15
C ASN A 196 -20.57 -1.01 11.75
N THR A 197 -20.49 -2.12 11.00
CA THR A 197 -20.77 -3.45 11.56
C THR A 197 -19.49 -4.23 11.80
N GLY A 198 -19.54 -5.21 12.72
CA GLY A 198 -18.41 -6.10 13.04
C GLY A 198 -18.26 -7.20 12.00
N MET A 199 -17.69 -6.89 10.85
CA MET A 199 -17.39 -7.91 9.84
C MET A 199 -16.13 -8.71 10.21
N ALA A 200 -16.16 -10.00 9.96
CA ALA A 200 -14.96 -10.83 10.10
C ALA A 200 -13.87 -10.40 9.10
N HIS A 201 -12.61 -10.52 9.52
CA HIS A 201 -11.47 -10.25 8.63
C HIS A 201 -11.54 -11.14 7.40
N ILE A 202 -11.54 -10.54 6.19
CA ILE A 202 -11.77 -11.28 4.94
C ILE A 202 -10.69 -12.33 4.66
N ASP A 203 -9.46 -12.10 5.13
CA ASP A 203 -8.34 -13.01 4.96
C ASP A 203 -8.15 -13.97 6.17
N LEU A 204 -9.06 -13.94 7.19
CA LEU A 204 -8.87 -14.66 8.44
C LEU A 204 -8.69 -16.17 8.24
N HIS A 205 -9.52 -16.77 7.40
CA HIS A 205 -9.46 -18.21 7.15
C HIS A 205 -8.09 -18.64 6.60
N ASP A 206 -7.58 -17.88 5.63
CA ASP A 206 -6.29 -18.17 5.00
C ASP A 206 -5.12 -17.91 5.96
N ILE A 207 -5.24 -16.90 6.81
CA ILE A 207 -4.22 -16.59 7.84
C ILE A 207 -4.14 -17.74 8.85
N VAL A 208 -5.28 -18.18 9.44
CA VAL A 208 -5.27 -19.19 10.50
C VAL A 208 -5.05 -20.62 10.00
N THR A 209 -5.23 -20.85 8.69
CA THR A 209 -4.95 -22.15 8.06
C THR A 209 -3.58 -22.21 7.37
N GLY A 210 -2.79 -21.13 7.40
CA GLY A 210 -1.48 -21.07 6.76
C GLY A 210 -1.50 -21.00 5.23
N LYS A 211 -2.62 -20.62 4.64
CA LYS A 211 -2.77 -20.41 3.19
C LYS A 211 -2.43 -18.97 2.76
N ALA A 212 -2.50 -18.02 3.71
CA ALA A 212 -2.14 -16.65 3.46
C ALA A 212 -0.65 -16.52 3.07
N THR A 213 -0.37 -15.67 2.09
CA THR A 213 0.99 -15.46 1.61
C THR A 213 1.53 -14.13 2.14
N PHE A 214 2.57 -14.20 2.96
CA PHE A 214 3.38 -13.07 3.39
C PHE A 214 4.64 -12.96 2.52
N ALA A 215 5.40 -11.88 2.60
CA ALA A 215 6.59 -11.73 1.77
C ALA A 215 7.66 -12.78 2.08
N ALA A 216 7.77 -13.18 3.34
CA ALA A 216 8.68 -14.24 3.76
C ALA A 216 8.32 -15.63 3.18
N ASP A 217 7.08 -15.82 2.70
CA ASP A 217 6.60 -17.08 2.12
C ASP A 217 6.79 -17.16 0.60
N VAL A 218 7.05 -16.01 -0.04
CA VAL A 218 7.20 -15.96 -1.50
C VAL A 218 8.40 -16.81 -1.94
N ARG A 219 8.16 -17.70 -2.90
CA ARG A 219 9.19 -18.55 -3.51
C ARG A 219 9.05 -18.45 -5.01
N THR A 220 10.14 -18.09 -5.67
CA THR A 220 10.27 -18.16 -7.12
C THR A 220 11.21 -19.32 -7.48
N PRO A 221 11.05 -19.96 -8.65
CA PRO A 221 11.99 -20.99 -9.08
C PRO A 221 13.44 -20.47 -9.03
N SER A 222 14.33 -21.24 -8.44
CA SER A 222 15.77 -20.93 -8.33
C SER A 222 16.12 -19.69 -7.49
N ALA A 223 15.20 -19.16 -6.68
CA ALA A 223 15.48 -18.04 -5.79
C ALA A 223 16.56 -18.40 -4.77
N LEU A 224 17.53 -17.51 -4.62
CA LEU A 224 18.52 -17.54 -3.56
C LEU A 224 18.06 -16.69 -2.38
N VAL A 225 18.66 -16.91 -1.22
CA VAL A 225 18.39 -16.14 0.00
C VAL A 225 19.59 -15.24 0.30
N ALA A 226 19.33 -13.94 0.48
CA ALA A 226 20.34 -12.99 0.92
C ALA A 226 20.07 -12.54 2.37
N VAL A 227 21.15 -12.47 3.16
CA VAL A 227 21.14 -11.89 4.51
C VAL A 227 22.25 -10.84 4.60
N ILE A 228 21.88 -9.64 5.04
CA ILE A 228 22.79 -8.48 5.01
C ILE A 228 23.44 -8.25 6.38
N LEU A 229 24.77 -8.05 6.39
CA LEU A 229 25.49 -7.47 7.51
C LEU A 229 25.62 -5.96 7.27
N ARG A 230 25.05 -5.18 8.19
CA ARG A 230 25.01 -3.71 8.08
C ARG A 230 26.12 -3.07 8.92
N PRO A 231 26.53 -1.84 8.58
CA PRO A 231 27.36 -1.04 9.46
C PRO A 231 26.74 -0.92 10.85
N PRO A 232 27.51 -1.02 11.93
CA PRO A 232 26.99 -0.87 13.29
C PRO A 232 26.55 0.55 13.59
N VAL A 233 27.11 1.53 12.89
CA VAL A 233 26.77 2.95 12.99
C VAL A 233 26.02 3.40 11.74
N VAL A 234 24.92 4.13 11.92
CA VAL A 234 24.13 4.68 10.81
C VAL A 234 24.97 5.70 10.03
N GLY A 235 25.16 5.46 8.74
CA GLY A 235 26.04 6.25 7.88
C GLY A 235 27.47 5.73 7.82
N GLY A 236 27.78 4.64 8.52
CA GLY A 236 29.05 3.94 8.39
C GLY A 236 29.21 3.34 6.99
N THR A 237 30.46 3.19 6.58
CA THR A 237 30.83 2.63 5.27
C THR A 237 31.78 1.45 5.43
N ILE A 238 31.85 0.60 4.41
CA ILE A 238 32.81 -0.51 4.35
C ILE A 238 34.21 0.05 4.15
N LYS A 239 35.15 -0.37 5.00
CA LYS A 239 36.60 -0.10 4.83
C LYS A 239 37.30 -1.30 4.21
N ASN A 240 36.97 -2.52 4.69
CA ASN A 240 37.55 -3.76 4.17
C ASN A 240 36.61 -4.93 4.45
N VAL A 241 36.56 -5.93 3.56
CA VAL A 241 35.77 -7.16 3.70
C VAL A 241 36.68 -8.39 3.51
N ASP A 242 36.78 -9.23 4.54
CA ASP A 242 37.29 -10.60 4.41
C ASP A 242 36.09 -11.56 4.35
N SER A 243 35.80 -12.05 3.17
CA SER A 243 34.70 -12.98 2.89
C SER A 243 35.13 -14.46 2.77
N ALA A 244 36.41 -14.78 2.93
CA ALA A 244 36.94 -16.13 2.66
C ALA A 244 36.24 -17.19 3.53
N ALA A 245 36.11 -16.95 4.84
CA ALA A 245 35.46 -17.87 5.75
C ALA A 245 33.93 -17.99 5.45
N ALA A 246 33.30 -16.90 5.05
CA ALA A 246 31.84 -16.92 4.67
C ALA A 246 31.62 -17.74 3.41
N LYS A 247 32.44 -17.56 2.37
CA LYS A 247 32.38 -18.34 1.12
C LYS A 247 32.69 -19.82 1.28
N ALA A 248 33.42 -20.20 2.32
CA ALA A 248 33.68 -21.61 2.64
C ALA A 248 32.51 -22.36 3.28
N ILE A 249 31.45 -21.64 3.73
CA ILE A 249 30.28 -22.27 4.32
C ILE A 249 29.44 -22.98 3.23
N LYS A 250 29.18 -24.26 3.45
CA LYS A 250 28.40 -25.07 2.52
C LYS A 250 27.01 -24.43 2.29
N GLY A 251 26.69 -24.13 1.03
CA GLY A 251 25.42 -23.53 0.62
C GLY A 251 25.48 -22.01 0.45
N VAL A 252 26.57 -21.35 0.84
CA VAL A 252 26.86 -19.97 0.43
C VAL A 252 27.25 -19.98 -1.04
N VAL A 253 26.66 -19.09 -1.82
CA VAL A 253 26.86 -18.95 -3.26
C VAL A 253 27.78 -17.77 -3.55
N ASP A 254 27.53 -16.62 -2.90
CA ASP A 254 28.36 -15.44 -3.10
C ASP A 254 28.25 -14.46 -1.91
N VAL A 255 29.13 -13.45 -1.93
CA VAL A 255 29.17 -12.33 -0.99
C VAL A 255 29.27 -11.05 -1.81
N VAL A 256 28.31 -10.14 -1.65
CA VAL A 256 28.14 -8.93 -2.45
C VAL A 256 28.15 -7.70 -1.55
N GLU A 257 28.90 -6.68 -1.90
CA GLU A 257 28.86 -5.39 -1.23
C GLU A 257 27.69 -4.55 -1.75
N ILE A 258 26.82 -4.09 -0.86
CA ILE A 258 25.76 -3.16 -1.17
C ILE A 258 26.28 -1.74 -0.97
N PRO A 259 26.19 -0.86 -1.99
CA PRO A 259 26.75 0.48 -1.89
C PRO A 259 26.03 1.30 -0.81
N ALA A 260 26.80 2.09 -0.08
CA ALA A 260 26.26 3.10 0.82
C ALA A 260 25.65 4.25 0.01
N PRO A 261 24.60 4.92 0.54
CA PRO A 261 23.97 6.06 -0.14
C PRO A 261 24.94 7.22 -0.27
N LYS A 262 24.88 7.92 -1.40
CA LYS A 262 25.61 9.17 -1.60
C LYS A 262 24.80 10.34 -1.06
N GLY A 263 25.41 11.17 -0.20
CA GLY A 263 24.77 12.36 0.37
C GLY A 263 24.01 12.10 1.67
N ALA A 264 22.93 12.88 1.91
CA ALA A 264 22.16 12.79 3.15
C ALA A 264 21.46 11.43 3.29
N LEU A 265 21.53 10.87 4.49
CA LEU A 265 20.81 9.64 4.85
C LEU A 265 19.31 9.89 4.81
N GLN A 266 18.62 9.18 3.95
CA GLN A 266 17.17 9.16 3.84
C GLN A 266 16.65 7.74 4.02
N PHE A 267 15.63 7.36 3.23
CA PHE A 267 15.01 6.06 3.33
C PHE A 267 15.46 5.07 2.23
N GLN A 268 16.60 5.30 1.62
CA GLN A 268 17.25 4.39 0.67
C GLN A 268 18.09 3.30 1.39
N PRO A 269 18.61 2.29 0.67
CA PRO A 269 19.55 1.31 1.18
C PRO A 269 20.72 1.97 1.89
N LYS A 270 21.10 1.39 3.05
CA LYS A 270 22.12 1.97 3.93
C LYS A 270 23.51 1.40 3.70
N GLY A 271 23.65 0.52 2.71
CA GLY A 271 24.89 -0.21 2.45
C GLY A 271 25.07 -1.42 3.38
N GLY A 272 26.13 -2.16 3.15
CA GLY A 272 26.48 -3.35 3.91
C GLY A 272 27.04 -4.46 3.04
N VAL A 273 27.11 -5.67 3.59
CA VAL A 273 27.59 -6.87 2.90
C VAL A 273 26.50 -7.93 2.92
N ALA A 274 26.00 -8.31 1.74
CA ALA A 274 25.03 -9.38 1.57
C ALA A 274 25.73 -10.73 1.40
N VAL A 275 25.28 -11.74 2.14
CA VAL A 275 25.65 -13.14 1.91
C VAL A 275 24.52 -13.83 1.22
N ILE A 276 24.77 -14.34 0.03
CA ILE A 276 23.80 -15.03 -0.84
C ILE A 276 24.00 -16.52 -0.70
N ALA A 277 22.94 -17.26 -0.45
CA ALA A 277 23.00 -18.70 -0.21
C ALA A 277 21.77 -19.45 -0.72
N ASN A 278 21.85 -20.77 -0.79
CA ASN A 278 20.75 -21.66 -1.20
C ASN A 278 19.61 -21.76 -0.15
N ASN A 279 19.88 -21.33 1.08
CA ASN A 279 18.88 -21.30 2.16
C ASN A 279 19.27 -20.30 3.25
N THR A 280 18.29 -19.94 4.07
CA THR A 280 18.44 -18.94 5.13
C THR A 280 19.50 -19.31 6.16
N TRP A 281 19.63 -20.59 6.52
CA TRP A 281 20.62 -21.04 7.51
C TRP A 281 22.05 -20.83 7.00
N ALA A 282 22.33 -21.24 5.77
CA ALA A 282 23.65 -21.04 5.16
C ALA A 282 23.99 -19.54 5.04
N ALA A 283 23.03 -18.71 4.63
CA ALA A 283 23.21 -17.26 4.58
C ALA A 283 23.53 -16.67 5.96
N TRP A 284 22.83 -17.10 7.00
CA TRP A 284 23.09 -16.67 8.38
C TRP A 284 24.46 -17.11 8.91
N GLN A 285 24.87 -18.36 8.65
CA GLN A 285 26.19 -18.85 9.03
C GLN A 285 27.29 -18.09 8.28
N GLY A 286 27.11 -17.87 6.97
CA GLY A 286 28.03 -17.06 6.17
C GLY A 286 28.16 -15.64 6.70
N ARG A 287 27.02 -14.99 7.03
CA ARG A 287 27.04 -13.65 7.64
C ARG A 287 27.80 -13.60 8.96
N LYS A 288 27.68 -14.63 9.81
CA LYS A 288 28.43 -14.71 11.08
C LYS A 288 29.93 -14.89 10.86
N ALA A 289 30.31 -15.54 9.77
CA ALA A 289 31.71 -15.80 9.43
C ALA A 289 32.38 -14.62 8.71
N LEU A 290 31.63 -13.60 8.25
CA LEU A 290 32.21 -12.40 7.67
C LEU A 290 33.05 -11.63 8.69
N LYS A 291 34.19 -11.12 8.21
CA LYS A 291 34.97 -10.11 8.94
C LYS A 291 34.95 -8.83 8.12
N VAL A 292 34.37 -7.80 8.68
CA VAL A 292 34.20 -6.49 8.03
C VAL A 292 34.78 -5.41 8.93
N GLU A 293 35.67 -4.63 8.36
CA GLU A 293 36.14 -3.39 8.99
C GLU A 293 35.25 -2.24 8.49
N TRP A 294 34.77 -1.45 9.43
CA TRP A 294 33.88 -0.34 9.17
C TRP A 294 34.57 1.00 9.40
N ASN A 295 34.13 2.02 8.65
CA ASN A 295 34.40 3.40 8.97
C ASN A 295 33.09 3.97 9.50
N ASP A 296 33.05 4.32 10.78
CA ASP A 296 31.83 4.78 11.46
C ASP A 296 31.36 6.18 11.03
N GLY A 297 32.25 6.96 10.42
CA GLY A 297 31.92 8.30 9.92
C GLY A 297 31.54 9.28 11.03
N ALA A 298 30.73 10.29 10.68
CA ALA A 298 30.40 11.40 11.58
C ALA A 298 29.54 10.98 12.79
N ASN A 299 28.80 9.87 12.68
CA ASN A 299 27.90 9.41 13.74
C ASN A 299 28.55 8.44 14.73
N GLY A 300 29.84 8.13 14.60
CA GLY A 300 30.58 7.18 15.45
C GLY A 300 30.65 7.60 16.92
N SER A 301 30.50 8.89 17.20
CA SER A 301 30.51 9.42 18.56
C SER A 301 29.13 9.47 19.25
N TYR A 302 28.04 9.04 18.56
CA TYR A 302 26.71 9.05 19.14
C TYR A 302 26.62 8.18 20.41
N ASN A 303 26.08 8.76 21.46
CA ASN A 303 25.84 8.08 22.72
C ASN A 303 24.43 8.36 23.19
N SER A 304 23.64 7.33 23.47
CA SER A 304 22.20 7.44 23.82
C SER A 304 21.97 8.15 25.15
N ASP A 305 22.86 8.01 26.14
CA ASP A 305 22.72 8.66 27.43
C ASP A 305 23.01 10.16 27.33
N ALA A 306 24.07 10.52 26.61
CA ALA A 306 24.38 11.92 26.30
C ALA A 306 23.23 12.58 25.51
N PHE A 307 22.65 11.89 24.54
CA PHE A 307 21.52 12.41 23.77
C PHE A 307 20.25 12.55 24.62
N LYS A 308 19.98 11.61 25.54
CA LYS A 308 18.90 11.74 26.52
C LYS A 308 19.03 13.01 27.33
N GLN A 309 20.27 13.30 27.86
CA GLN A 309 20.50 14.52 28.62
C GLN A 309 20.27 15.77 27.76
N GLN A 310 20.77 15.77 26.51
CA GLN A 310 20.52 16.88 25.57
C GLN A 310 19.01 17.13 25.32
N LEU A 311 18.20 16.07 25.24
CA LEU A 311 16.75 16.20 25.08
C LEU A 311 16.10 16.82 26.33
N LEU A 312 16.50 16.40 27.53
CA LEU A 312 16.03 16.97 28.81
C LEU A 312 16.39 18.45 28.94
N ASP A 313 17.63 18.81 28.60
CA ASP A 313 18.08 20.20 28.61
C ASP A 313 17.28 21.06 27.62
N THR A 314 17.00 20.52 26.43
CA THR A 314 16.21 21.20 25.40
C THR A 314 14.75 21.42 25.82
N VAL A 315 14.13 20.43 26.48
CA VAL A 315 12.74 20.54 26.97
C VAL A 315 12.65 21.61 28.07
N ASN A 316 13.65 21.70 28.94
CA ASN A 316 13.69 22.69 30.02
C ASN A 316 14.07 24.12 29.54
N SER A 317 14.52 24.26 28.32
CA SER A 317 14.92 25.55 27.72
C SER A 317 14.32 25.77 26.35
N PRO A 318 12.98 25.75 26.21
CA PRO A 318 12.33 25.87 24.88
C PRO A 318 12.62 27.21 24.22
N GLN A 319 13.00 27.17 22.96
CA GLN A 319 13.41 28.37 22.20
C GLN A 319 12.32 28.93 21.27
N SER A 320 11.28 28.14 20.96
CA SER A 320 10.20 28.58 20.08
C SER A 320 8.87 27.90 20.43
N HIS A 321 7.79 28.62 20.28
CA HIS A 321 6.44 28.07 20.42
C HIS A 321 5.97 27.50 19.08
N VAL A 322 5.59 26.25 19.05
CA VAL A 322 5.00 25.58 17.87
C VAL A 322 3.52 25.96 17.71
N ARG A 323 2.86 26.21 18.84
CA ARG A 323 1.45 26.62 18.90
C ARG A 323 1.23 27.50 20.12
N GLU A 324 0.52 28.59 19.93
CA GLU A 324 0.15 29.52 21.01
C GLU A 324 -1.37 29.72 21.02
N LYS A 325 -2.00 29.62 22.18
CA LYS A 325 -3.41 29.93 22.40
C LYS A 325 -3.62 30.44 23.82
N GLY A 326 -3.96 31.71 23.94
CA GLY A 326 -4.07 32.38 25.22
C GLY A 326 -2.69 32.55 25.91
N ASP A 327 -2.68 32.86 27.22
CA ASP A 327 -1.45 32.96 28.00
C ASP A 327 -1.29 31.74 28.92
N ALA A 328 -0.73 30.65 28.32
CA ALA A 328 -0.51 29.40 29.06
C ALA A 328 0.53 29.52 30.18
N LEU A 329 1.59 30.32 29.95
CA LEU A 329 2.67 30.49 30.95
C LEU A 329 2.19 31.27 32.17
N ALA A 330 1.45 32.36 31.95
CA ALA A 330 0.88 33.12 33.09
C ALA A 330 -0.11 32.26 33.88
N ARG A 331 -0.95 31.48 33.23
CA ARG A 331 -1.86 30.53 33.91
C ARG A 331 -1.11 29.47 34.71
N LEU A 332 -0.07 28.87 34.13
CA LEU A 332 0.74 27.86 34.81
C LEU A 332 1.46 28.48 36.03
N ASN A 333 2.02 29.68 35.87
CA ASN A 333 2.72 30.37 36.97
C ASN A 333 1.81 30.70 38.14
N ASN A 334 0.55 31.05 37.89
CA ASN A 334 -0.45 31.45 38.87
C ASN A 334 -1.35 30.28 39.35
N ALA A 335 -1.11 29.06 38.93
CA ALA A 335 -1.87 27.90 39.36
C ALA A 335 -1.45 27.50 40.82
N ASP A 336 -2.44 27.22 41.66
CA ASP A 336 -2.20 26.73 43.02
C ASP A 336 -1.67 25.31 43.03
N ASP A 337 -2.23 24.45 42.18
CA ASP A 337 -1.81 23.06 41.99
C ASP A 337 -1.06 22.88 40.67
N LYS A 338 0.15 22.34 40.71
CA LYS A 338 1.00 22.06 39.55
C LYS A 338 1.46 20.62 39.56
N LEU A 339 1.30 19.96 38.42
CA LEU A 339 1.90 18.65 38.16
C LEU A 339 3.05 18.81 37.17
N MET A 340 4.22 18.32 37.53
CA MET A 340 5.39 18.23 36.64
C MET A 340 5.71 16.76 36.37
N ALA A 341 5.90 16.41 35.12
CA ALA A 341 6.29 15.07 34.71
C ALA A 341 7.14 15.11 33.46
N ASP A 342 8.24 14.37 33.44
CA ASP A 342 9.08 14.18 32.28
C ASP A 342 8.83 12.80 31.69
N TYR A 343 8.66 12.75 30.35
CA TYR A 343 8.47 11.52 29.61
C TYR A 343 9.60 11.35 28.61
N TYR A 344 10.28 10.21 28.65
CA TYR A 344 11.35 9.88 27.75
C TYR A 344 11.01 8.64 26.91
N VAL A 345 11.15 8.74 25.59
CA VAL A 345 11.01 7.63 24.65
C VAL A 345 12.34 7.45 23.92
N PRO A 346 13.05 6.34 24.14
CA PRO A 346 14.30 6.06 23.44
C PRO A 346 14.05 5.72 21.97
N HIS A 347 15.10 5.79 21.15
CA HIS A 347 15.06 5.28 19.80
C HIS A 347 14.97 3.75 19.82
N LEU A 348 13.82 3.19 19.43
CA LEU A 348 13.55 1.76 19.39
C LEU A 348 13.30 1.30 17.97
N ALA A 349 13.73 0.08 17.65
CA ALA A 349 13.33 -0.58 16.42
C ALA A 349 11.85 -0.97 16.49
N GLN A 350 11.12 -0.83 15.39
CA GLN A 350 9.70 -1.20 15.29
C GLN A 350 9.45 -2.70 15.47
N ALA A 351 10.46 -3.52 15.17
CA ALA A 351 10.48 -4.97 15.37
C ALA A 351 9.19 -5.71 14.94
N PRO A 352 8.69 -5.53 13.69
CA PRO A 352 7.55 -6.30 13.22
C PRO A 352 7.87 -7.80 13.25
N MET A 353 6.85 -8.64 13.53
CA MET A 353 7.00 -10.09 13.65
C MET A 353 7.56 -10.71 12.37
N GLU A 354 7.11 -10.25 11.20
CA GLU A 354 7.77 -10.48 9.94
C GLU A 354 8.81 -9.38 9.71
N PRO A 355 10.12 -9.68 9.73
CA PRO A 355 11.14 -8.69 9.39
C PRO A 355 10.93 -8.12 7.99
N PRO A 356 11.39 -6.89 7.70
CA PRO A 356 11.40 -6.37 6.34
C PRO A 356 12.10 -7.35 5.39
N CYS A 357 11.37 -7.84 4.39
CA CYS A 357 11.86 -8.76 3.38
C CYS A 357 11.14 -8.53 2.06
N ALA A 358 11.81 -8.87 0.98
CA ALA A 358 11.26 -8.84 -0.37
C ALA A 358 11.93 -9.94 -1.21
N THR A 359 11.22 -10.38 -2.24
CA THR A 359 11.75 -11.25 -3.31
C THR A 359 11.75 -10.47 -4.60
N ALA A 360 12.84 -10.48 -5.35
CA ALA A 360 12.97 -9.81 -6.63
C ALA A 360 13.33 -10.81 -7.73
N LEU A 361 12.72 -10.63 -8.89
CA LEU A 361 13.00 -11.37 -10.11
C LEU A 361 13.32 -10.39 -11.23
N PHE A 362 14.57 -10.36 -11.66
CA PHE A 362 15.01 -9.55 -12.79
C PHE A 362 14.96 -10.38 -14.08
N SER A 363 14.25 -9.88 -15.08
CA SER A 363 14.09 -10.55 -16.38
C SER A 363 13.84 -9.54 -17.49
N ASN A 364 14.55 -9.70 -18.61
CA ASN A 364 14.35 -8.90 -19.83
C ASN A 364 14.41 -7.37 -19.60
N GLY A 365 15.30 -6.90 -18.72
CA GLY A 365 15.46 -5.48 -18.41
C GLY A 365 14.36 -4.89 -17.52
N ALA A 366 13.49 -5.73 -16.93
CA ALA A 366 12.48 -5.35 -15.97
C ALA A 366 12.65 -6.15 -14.67
N VAL A 367 12.10 -5.64 -13.57
CA VAL A 367 12.12 -6.32 -12.29
C VAL A 367 10.72 -6.46 -11.72
N GLU A 368 10.40 -7.65 -11.26
CA GLU A 368 9.19 -7.94 -10.50
C GLU A 368 9.54 -8.21 -9.04
N ILE A 369 8.85 -7.54 -8.12
CA ILE A 369 9.10 -7.58 -6.69
C ILE A 369 7.83 -8.03 -5.97
N TRP A 370 7.99 -8.92 -4.99
CA TRP A 370 7.00 -9.25 -3.97
C TRP A 370 7.52 -8.76 -2.63
N ALA A 371 6.81 -7.81 -2.04
CA ALA A 371 7.27 -7.15 -0.83
C ALA A 371 6.14 -6.95 0.21
N ALA A 372 6.50 -7.15 1.47
CA ALA A 372 5.70 -6.73 2.60
C ALA A 372 5.85 -5.22 2.82
N THR A 373 5.31 -4.41 1.91
CA THR A 373 5.52 -2.97 1.88
C THR A 373 4.26 -2.16 2.21
N GLN A 374 4.42 -1.08 2.97
CA GLN A 374 3.38 -0.08 3.20
C GLN A 374 3.33 0.99 2.09
N ASN A 375 4.38 1.08 1.25
CA ASN A 375 4.50 2.14 0.24
C ASN A 375 5.08 1.62 -1.08
N PRO A 376 4.29 0.86 -1.86
CA PRO A 376 4.77 0.24 -3.09
C PRO A 376 5.26 1.23 -4.14
N GLN A 377 4.75 2.46 -4.14
CA GLN A 377 5.21 3.50 -5.08
C GLN A 377 6.63 3.98 -4.74
N ALA A 378 6.97 4.10 -3.44
CA ALA A 378 8.33 4.41 -3.03
C ALA A 378 9.29 3.26 -3.36
N ASP A 379 8.83 2.00 -3.24
CA ASP A 379 9.62 0.84 -3.66
C ASP A 379 9.92 0.89 -5.15
N MET A 380 8.92 1.15 -6.00
CA MET A 380 9.12 1.30 -7.46
C MET A 380 10.19 2.34 -7.77
N ALA A 381 10.07 3.54 -7.19
CA ALA A 381 10.99 4.63 -7.45
C ALA A 381 12.42 4.34 -6.97
N THR A 382 12.57 3.73 -5.77
CA THR A 382 13.89 3.46 -5.18
C THR A 382 14.58 2.30 -5.88
N VAL A 383 13.85 1.26 -6.26
CA VAL A 383 14.36 0.13 -7.05
C VAL A 383 14.82 0.62 -8.42
N ALA A 384 14.01 1.39 -9.11
CA ALA A 384 14.37 1.97 -10.42
C ALA A 384 15.65 2.78 -10.34
N ALA A 385 15.75 3.66 -9.34
CA ALA A 385 16.96 4.48 -9.12
C ALA A 385 18.20 3.64 -8.78
N MET A 386 18.05 2.58 -7.98
CA MET A 386 19.17 1.72 -7.60
C MET A 386 19.69 0.88 -8.76
N LEU A 387 18.80 0.39 -9.62
CA LEU A 387 19.15 -0.41 -10.78
C LEU A 387 19.48 0.41 -12.04
N GLY A 388 19.21 1.72 -12.03
CA GLY A 388 19.39 2.59 -13.19
C GLY A 388 18.44 2.28 -14.34
N ILE A 389 17.21 1.87 -14.04
CA ILE A 389 16.16 1.57 -15.02
C ILE A 389 14.97 2.51 -14.87
N GLU A 390 14.11 2.57 -15.88
CA GLU A 390 12.88 3.36 -15.82
C GLU A 390 11.87 2.75 -14.82
N GLN A 391 11.09 3.61 -14.15
CA GLN A 391 10.16 3.18 -13.11
C GLN A 391 9.05 2.27 -13.63
N ASP A 392 8.66 2.37 -14.89
CA ASP A 392 7.68 1.51 -15.56
C ASP A 392 8.18 0.07 -15.78
N LYS A 393 9.50 -0.16 -15.63
CA LYS A 393 10.12 -1.49 -15.63
C LYS A 393 10.09 -2.18 -14.27
N VAL A 394 9.57 -1.52 -13.24
CA VAL A 394 9.46 -2.06 -11.89
C VAL A 394 8.01 -2.38 -11.56
N THR A 395 7.72 -3.65 -11.34
CA THR A 395 6.42 -4.11 -10.82
C THR A 395 6.55 -4.47 -9.34
N VAL A 396 5.71 -3.88 -8.48
CA VAL A 396 5.66 -4.23 -7.06
C VAL A 396 4.34 -4.89 -6.72
N ASN A 397 4.41 -6.18 -6.40
CA ASN A 397 3.30 -6.97 -5.84
C ASN A 397 3.33 -6.84 -4.32
N VAL A 398 2.28 -6.26 -3.75
CA VAL A 398 2.15 -6.10 -2.30
C VAL A 398 1.59 -7.39 -1.72
N THR A 399 2.32 -8.00 -0.78
CA THR A 399 1.87 -9.17 -0.03
C THR A 399 1.10 -8.75 1.23
N LEU A 400 0.57 -9.70 1.99
CA LEU A 400 0.21 -9.45 3.38
C LEU A 400 1.48 -9.14 4.19
N LEU A 401 1.35 -8.28 5.20
CA LEU A 401 2.45 -7.89 6.06
C LEU A 401 2.25 -8.47 7.47
N GLY A 402 3.26 -9.15 7.98
CA GLY A 402 3.33 -9.58 9.38
C GLY A 402 3.71 -8.43 10.32
N GLY A 403 2.90 -7.34 10.29
CA GLY A 403 3.17 -6.07 10.95
C GLY A 403 3.95 -5.11 10.06
N GLY A 404 3.87 -3.81 10.35
CA GLY A 404 4.53 -2.76 9.59
C GLY A 404 5.09 -1.64 10.45
N PHE A 405 4.24 -1.03 11.29
CA PHE A 405 4.57 0.00 12.28
C PHE A 405 5.34 1.20 11.69
N GLY A 406 5.12 1.51 10.40
CA GLY A 406 5.83 2.55 9.67
C GLY A 406 7.20 2.12 9.14
N ARG A 407 7.82 1.04 9.64
CA ARG A 407 9.12 0.55 9.15
C ARG A 407 9.06 0.10 7.69
N LYS A 408 8.00 -0.61 7.33
CA LYS A 408 7.82 -1.14 5.98
C LYS A 408 7.28 -0.12 4.97
N SER A 409 7.11 1.15 5.36
CA SER A 409 6.89 2.26 4.40
C SER A 409 8.20 2.80 3.81
N LYS A 410 9.34 2.24 4.22
CA LYS A 410 10.67 2.61 3.74
C LYS A 410 11.15 1.57 2.74
N PRO A 411 11.57 1.99 1.53
CA PRO A 411 11.80 1.11 0.38
C PRO A 411 13.17 0.41 0.38
N ASP A 412 13.99 0.62 1.39
CA ASP A 412 15.38 0.14 1.44
C ASP A 412 15.50 -1.38 1.22
N PHE A 413 14.67 -2.18 1.88
CA PHE A 413 14.73 -3.64 1.78
C PHE A 413 14.28 -4.19 0.42
N SER A 414 13.33 -3.52 -0.26
CA SER A 414 12.91 -3.89 -1.62
C SER A 414 14.01 -3.60 -2.64
N ALA A 415 14.67 -2.45 -2.50
CA ALA A 415 15.78 -2.07 -3.36
C ALA A 415 17.03 -2.97 -3.15
N GLU A 416 17.32 -3.34 -1.91
CA GLU A 416 18.42 -4.28 -1.60
C GLU A 416 18.15 -5.69 -2.12
N ALA A 417 16.89 -6.14 -2.16
CA ALA A 417 16.53 -7.44 -2.73
C ALA A 417 16.64 -7.45 -4.26
N ALA A 418 16.49 -6.30 -4.90
CA ALA A 418 16.59 -6.15 -6.36
C ALA A 418 18.01 -5.95 -6.86
N TYR A 419 18.91 -5.44 -6.02
CA TYR A 419 20.33 -5.19 -6.31
C TYR A 419 21.13 -6.49 -6.40
#